data_f9f165a80d54a74c1edcdbe92780efac
#
_entry.id   f9f165a80d54a74c1edcdbe92780efac
#
_cell.length_a   1.000
_cell.length_b   1.000
_cell.length_c   1.000
_cell.angle_alpha   90.00
_cell.angle_beta   90.00
_cell.angle_gamma   90.00
#
_symmetry.space_group_name_H-M   'P 1'
#
loop_
_entity.id
_entity.type
_entity.pdbx_description
1 polymer ?
#
loop_
_entity_poly.entity_id
_entity_poly.type
_entity_poly.pdbx_seq_one_letter_code
_entity_poly.pdbx_strand_id
1 'polypeptide(L)'
;MFTVVETSIFQKQWPMYWTEDERGAFAAELAVFPGSGVVVKESGGIRKVRWKRKGTGKSGGVRVIYFVWNEAEEVVRLLIYAKSEIDNIKGPALKEIRRALED
;
A
#
# COMPACT_ATOMS: atom_id res chain seq x y z
N MET A 1 9.78 4.17 15.38
CA MET A 1 8.50 3.93 14.73
C MET A 1 8.41 4.77 13.47
N PHE A 2 7.97 4.17 12.38
CA PHE A 2 7.86 4.88 11.12
C PHE A 2 6.57 5.70 11.06
N THR A 3 6.63 6.83 10.36
CA THR A 3 5.46 7.65 10.08
C THR A 3 4.80 7.14 8.81
N VAL A 4 3.49 6.94 8.84
CA VAL A 4 2.76 6.47 7.66
C VAL A 4 2.22 7.69 6.91
N VAL A 5 2.60 7.79 5.64
CA VAL A 5 2.23 8.89 4.75
C VAL A 5 1.37 8.34 3.61
N GLU A 6 0.40 9.13 3.18
CA GLU A 6 -0.49 8.73 2.09
C GLU A 6 -0.38 9.68 0.92
N THR A 7 -0.32 9.12 -0.30
CA THR A 7 -0.40 9.96 -1.51
C THR A 7 -1.83 10.47 -1.67
N SER A 8 -2.00 11.51 -2.48
CA SER A 8 -3.33 12.03 -2.76
C SER A 8 -4.21 10.99 -3.46
N ILE A 9 -3.61 10.13 -4.27
CA ILE A 9 -4.32 9.05 -4.93
C ILE A 9 -4.84 8.05 -3.90
N PHE A 10 -3.98 7.65 -2.97
CA PHE A 10 -4.38 6.73 -1.90
C PHE A 10 -5.52 7.32 -1.06
N GLN A 11 -5.43 8.59 -0.73
CA GLN A 11 -6.46 9.28 0.07
C GLN A 11 -7.82 9.27 -0.61
N LYS A 12 -7.85 9.30 -1.93
CA LYS A 12 -9.09 9.23 -2.70
C LYS A 12 -9.64 7.82 -2.80
N GLN A 13 -8.75 6.82 -2.76
CA GLN A 13 -9.12 5.42 -3.00
C GLN A 13 -9.55 4.67 -1.74
N TRP A 14 -8.89 4.91 -0.61
CA TRP A 14 -9.11 4.05 0.54
C TRP A 14 -10.55 4.05 1.06
N PRO A 15 -11.32 5.15 1.00
CA PRO A 15 -12.70 5.11 1.51
C PRO A 15 -13.61 4.14 0.75
N MET A 16 -13.24 3.76 -0.46
CA MET A 16 -14.00 2.78 -1.24
C MET A 16 -13.86 1.36 -0.68
N TYR A 17 -12.83 1.12 0.12
CA TYR A 17 -12.50 -0.22 0.59
C TYR A 17 -12.52 -0.37 2.10
N TRP A 18 -12.24 0.71 2.84
CA TRP A 18 -12.05 0.67 4.28
C TRP A 18 -12.89 1.68 5.03
N THR A 19 -13.17 1.35 6.31
CA THR A 19 -13.62 2.32 7.29
C THR A 19 -12.41 3.04 7.87
N GLU A 20 -12.63 4.11 8.61
CA GLU A 20 -11.54 4.80 9.32
C GLU A 20 -10.81 3.87 10.30
N ASP A 21 -11.55 2.99 10.97
CA ASP A 21 -10.95 2.04 11.91
C ASP A 21 -10.03 1.06 11.19
N GLU A 22 -10.45 0.57 10.04
CA GLU A 22 -9.63 -0.35 9.24
C GLU A 22 -8.37 0.34 8.73
N ARG A 23 -8.51 1.58 8.27
CA ARG A 23 -7.37 2.38 7.82
C ARG A 23 -6.38 2.60 8.95
N GLY A 24 -6.88 2.94 10.15
CA GLY A 24 -6.04 3.15 11.32
C GLY A 24 -5.32 1.89 11.76
N ALA A 25 -6.01 0.75 11.74
CA ALA A 25 -5.42 -0.52 12.12
C ALA A 25 -4.26 -0.89 11.18
N PHE A 26 -4.46 -0.67 9.89
CA PHE A 26 -3.42 -0.96 8.90
C PHE A 26 -2.23 -0.02 9.07
N ALA A 27 -2.49 1.26 9.30
CA ALA A 27 -1.42 2.24 9.52
C ALA A 27 -0.58 1.88 10.75
N ALA A 28 -1.23 1.46 11.83
CA ALA A 28 -0.55 1.07 13.06
C ALA A 28 0.37 -0.13 12.81
N GLU A 29 -0.09 -1.11 12.07
CA GLU A 29 0.73 -2.28 11.76
C GLU A 29 1.94 -1.92 10.91
N LEU A 30 1.76 -1.11 9.87
CA LEU A 30 2.88 -0.70 9.02
C LEU A 30 3.89 0.16 9.76
N ALA A 31 3.46 0.98 10.71
CA ALA A 31 4.36 1.81 11.51
C ALA A 31 5.32 0.95 12.33
N VAL A 32 4.85 -0.21 12.80
CA VAL A 32 5.66 -1.13 13.61
C VAL A 32 6.41 -2.12 12.72
N PHE A 33 5.77 -2.61 11.66
CA PHE A 33 6.34 -3.63 10.77
C PHE A 33 6.32 -3.14 9.32
N PRO A 34 7.20 -2.17 8.98
CA PRO A 34 7.21 -1.62 7.61
C PRO A 34 7.58 -2.66 6.55
N GLY A 35 8.24 -3.75 6.95
CA GLY A 35 8.59 -4.81 6.03
C GLY A 35 7.55 -5.92 5.87
N SER A 36 6.31 -5.72 6.34
CA SER A 36 5.30 -6.78 6.30
C SER A 36 4.87 -7.18 4.89
N GLY A 37 4.99 -6.30 3.92
CA GLY A 37 4.68 -6.62 2.53
C GLY A 37 5.85 -7.26 1.80
N VAL A 38 5.55 -7.88 0.65
CA VAL A 38 6.55 -8.52 -0.19
C VAL A 38 7.05 -7.55 -1.24
N VAL A 39 8.36 -7.51 -1.46
CA VAL A 39 8.96 -6.65 -2.49
C VAL A 39 8.51 -7.13 -3.86
N VAL A 40 7.98 -6.21 -4.66
CA VAL A 40 7.57 -6.51 -6.04
C VAL A 40 8.80 -6.48 -6.93
N LYS A 41 8.98 -7.53 -7.71
CA LYS A 41 10.13 -7.64 -8.62
C LYS A 41 10.16 -6.48 -9.61
N GLU A 42 11.34 -5.91 -9.80
CA GLU A 42 11.57 -4.84 -10.79
C GLU A 42 10.83 -3.53 -10.50
N SER A 43 10.42 -3.33 -9.25
CA SER A 43 9.68 -2.13 -8.85
C SER A 43 10.55 -1.05 -8.21
N GLY A 44 11.82 -1.34 -7.98
CA GLY A 44 12.69 -0.42 -7.26
C GLY A 44 12.47 -0.46 -5.76
N GLY A 45 12.01 -1.58 -5.23
CA GLY A 45 11.85 -1.76 -3.79
C GLY A 45 10.43 -1.52 -3.28
N ILE A 46 9.48 -1.37 -4.18
CA ILE A 46 8.07 -1.20 -3.78
C ILE A 46 7.54 -2.52 -3.22
N ARG A 47 6.75 -2.42 -2.15
CA ARG A 47 6.18 -3.57 -1.49
C ARG A 47 4.67 -3.66 -1.73
N LYS A 48 4.17 -4.88 -1.72
CA LYS A 48 2.75 -5.17 -1.84
C LYS A 48 2.33 -6.01 -0.66
N VAL A 49 1.26 -5.59 0.02
CA VAL A 49 0.72 -6.33 1.14
C VAL A 49 -0.75 -6.60 0.90
N ARG A 50 -1.18 -7.81 1.29
CA ARG A 50 -2.57 -8.22 1.25
C ARG A 50 -3.22 -7.90 2.60
N TRP A 51 -4.38 -7.26 2.55
CA TRP A 51 -5.11 -6.94 3.77
C TRP A 51 -6.56 -7.37 3.61
N LYS A 52 -7.07 -8.08 4.59
CA LYS A 52 -8.45 -8.54 4.53
C LYS A 52 -9.40 -7.38 4.76
N ARG A 53 -10.47 -7.33 3.95
CA ARG A 53 -11.53 -6.36 4.10
C ARG A 53 -12.68 -7.03 4.84
N LYS A 54 -13.22 -6.35 5.85
CA LYS A 54 -14.31 -6.88 6.66
C LYS A 54 -15.51 -7.27 5.79
N GLY A 55 -16.08 -8.43 6.04
CA GLY A 55 -17.25 -8.91 5.32
C GLY A 55 -16.97 -9.55 3.97
N THR A 56 -15.70 -9.64 3.55
CA THR A 56 -15.34 -10.30 2.30
C THR A 56 -14.78 -11.70 2.57
N GLY A 57 -14.94 -12.60 1.63
CA GLY A 57 -14.39 -13.94 1.73
C GLY A 57 -12.89 -13.97 1.46
N LYS A 58 -12.33 -15.18 1.34
CA LYS A 58 -10.89 -15.37 1.16
C LYS A 58 -10.30 -14.65 -0.03
N SER A 59 -11.07 -14.47 -1.09
CA SER A 59 -10.62 -13.80 -2.31
C SER A 59 -10.92 -12.32 -2.34
N GLY A 60 -11.61 -11.79 -1.32
CA GLY A 60 -12.13 -10.43 -1.32
C GLY A 60 -11.23 -9.39 -0.69
N GLY A 61 -9.98 -9.69 -0.44
CA GLY A 61 -9.07 -8.75 0.19
C GLY A 61 -8.65 -7.62 -0.73
N VAL A 62 -8.05 -6.61 -0.12
CA VAL A 62 -7.45 -5.52 -0.88
C VAL A 62 -5.95 -5.70 -0.92
N ARG A 63 -5.33 -5.04 -1.88
CA ARG A 63 -3.87 -4.95 -1.99
C ARG A 63 -3.45 -3.52 -1.75
N VAL A 64 -2.43 -3.33 -0.93
CA VAL A 64 -1.85 -2.01 -0.70
C VAL A 64 -0.44 -2.01 -1.25
N ILE A 65 -0.15 -1.03 -2.08
CA ILE A 65 1.17 -0.81 -2.66
C ILE A 65 1.81 0.34 -1.89
N TYR A 66 3.00 0.10 -1.36
CA TYR A 66 3.71 1.11 -0.57
C TYR A 66 5.21 0.96 -0.72
N PHE A 67 5.95 1.97 -0.32
CA PHE A 67 7.40 1.83 -0.18
C PHE A 67 7.85 2.41 1.16
N VAL A 68 9.02 1.96 1.60
CA VAL A 68 9.62 2.40 2.86
C VAL A 68 10.76 3.34 2.52
N TRP A 69 10.68 4.57 3.03
CA TRP A 69 11.74 5.55 2.89
C TRP A 69 12.50 5.58 4.22
N ASN A 70 13.55 4.76 4.31
CA ASN A 70 14.28 4.56 5.56
C ASN A 70 14.94 5.83 6.11
N GLU A 71 15.49 6.66 5.24
CA GLU A 71 16.14 7.89 5.66
C GLU A 71 15.19 8.87 6.33
N ALA A 72 13.95 8.92 5.86
CA ALA A 72 12.93 9.78 6.43
C ALA A 72 12.10 9.07 7.50
N GLU A 73 12.31 7.77 7.70
CA GLU A 73 11.51 6.92 8.58
C GLU A 73 10.02 7.01 8.24
N GLU A 74 9.73 6.96 6.95
CA GLU A 74 8.36 7.03 6.43
C GLU A 74 7.98 5.78 5.68
N VAL A 75 6.71 5.38 5.82
CA VAL A 75 6.07 4.38 4.97
C VAL A 75 5.07 5.13 4.10
N VAL A 76 5.33 5.16 2.81
CA VAL A 76 4.50 5.92 1.86
C VAL A 76 3.53 4.97 1.16
N ARG A 77 2.24 5.10 1.47
CA ARG A 77 1.18 4.30 0.85
C ARG A 77 0.81 4.94 -0.49
N LEU A 78 1.03 4.19 -1.56
CA LEU A 78 0.87 4.68 -2.93
C LEU A 78 -0.53 4.43 -3.48
N LEU A 79 -0.99 3.19 -3.40
CA LEU A 79 -2.24 2.75 -4.02
C LEU A 79 -2.92 1.70 -3.15
N ILE A 80 -4.24 1.65 -3.24
CA ILE A 80 -5.03 0.55 -2.69
C ILE A 80 -6.04 0.12 -3.75
N TYR A 81 -6.22 -1.17 -3.91
CA TYR A 81 -7.18 -1.71 -4.87
C TYR A 81 -7.67 -3.09 -4.45
N ALA A 82 -8.85 -3.46 -4.90
CA ALA A 82 -9.38 -4.80 -4.67
C ALA A 82 -8.79 -5.75 -5.71
N LYS A 83 -8.40 -6.94 -5.28
CA LYS A 83 -7.85 -7.94 -6.19
C LYS A 83 -8.81 -8.26 -7.32
N SER A 84 -10.12 -8.22 -7.05
CA SER A 84 -11.13 -8.50 -8.06
C SER A 84 -11.20 -7.47 -9.18
N GLU A 85 -10.69 -6.26 -8.94
CA GLU A 85 -10.74 -5.17 -9.90
C GLU A 85 -9.48 -5.09 -10.75
N ILE A 86 -8.33 -5.36 -10.12
CA ILE A 86 -7.03 -5.31 -10.80
C ILE A 86 -6.30 -6.61 -10.48
N ASP A 87 -5.93 -7.34 -11.52
CA ASP A 87 -5.28 -8.62 -11.35
C ASP A 87 -3.85 -8.45 -10.80
N ASN A 88 -3.05 -7.64 -11.47
CA ASN A 88 -1.68 -7.42 -11.04
C ASN A 88 -1.11 -6.15 -11.68
N ILE A 89 -0.30 -5.40 -10.92
CA ILE A 89 0.40 -4.25 -11.44
C ILE A 89 1.88 -4.64 -11.53
N LYS A 90 2.44 -4.55 -12.72
CA LYS A 90 3.83 -4.96 -12.95
C LYS A 90 4.82 -4.01 -12.29
N GLY A 91 5.97 -4.57 -11.88
CA GLY A 91 7.01 -3.82 -11.20
C GLY A 91 7.48 -2.57 -11.92
N PRO A 92 7.77 -2.62 -13.25
CA PRO A 92 8.20 -1.40 -13.95
C PRO A 92 7.17 -0.26 -13.89
N ALA A 93 5.87 -0.58 -13.94
CA ALA A 93 4.83 0.45 -13.82
C ALA A 93 4.84 1.08 -12.43
N LEU A 94 5.05 0.27 -11.39
CA LEU A 94 5.15 0.76 -10.02
C LEU A 94 6.37 1.63 -9.84
N LYS A 95 7.48 1.26 -10.46
CA LYS A 95 8.72 2.03 -10.41
C LYS A 95 8.50 3.43 -10.98
N GLU A 96 7.76 3.54 -12.08
CA GLU A 96 7.45 4.84 -12.67
C GLU A 96 6.58 5.70 -11.76
N ILE A 97 5.61 5.08 -11.09
CA ILE A 97 4.76 5.80 -10.13
C ILE A 97 5.61 6.37 -9.00
N ARG A 98 6.52 5.57 -8.46
CA ARG A 98 7.41 6.02 -7.40
C ARG A 98 8.31 7.15 -7.85
N ARG A 99 8.88 7.02 -9.05
CA ARG A 99 9.76 8.04 -9.62
C ARG A 99 9.04 9.37 -9.76
N ALA A 100 7.80 9.35 -10.23
CA ALA A 100 7.00 10.56 -10.38
C ALA A 100 6.76 11.27 -9.05
N LEU A 101 6.69 10.52 -7.96
CA LEU A 101 6.47 11.09 -6.63
C LEU A 101 7.75 11.66 -6.02
N GLU A 102 8.91 11.17 -6.43
CA GLU A 102 10.19 11.65 -5.93
C GLU A 102 10.61 12.97 -6.59
N ASP A 103 10.09 13.25 -7.76
CA ASP A 103 10.33 14.49 -8.46
C ASP A 103 9.37 15.58 -7.97
#